data_37026b6c824cc7c940ed6522a3c822cc
#
_entry.id   37026b6c824cc7c940ed6522a3c822cc
#
_cell.length_a   1.000
_cell.length_b   1.000
_cell.length_c   1.000
_cell.angle_alpha   90.00
_cell.angle_beta   90.00
_cell.angle_gamma   90.00
#
_symmetry.space_group_name_H-M   'P 1'
#
loop_
_entity.id
_entity.type
_entity.pdbx_description
1 polymer ?
#
loop_
_entity_poly.entity_id
_entity_poly.type
_entity_poly.pdbx_seq_one_letter_code
_entity_poly.pdbx_strand_id
1 'polypeptide(L)'
;MTYISVFCFIVSLFLAKFLHKKWLLGVACALCFVYILFLVFDTILLIYLGKHFGFYVVVFIKTSIIGAPISTFARELIILSCVVIGIVLFCVILYQKISPNLSKNFKLAFLFILFLIIAFLTNPLYINAKEFYEIYNPPVAKFKKITYPYLKVPHSKAPKIRKNIVYIYLESYNRDYLNSQVFPNLTPYLSNLDNKIDFTNITQVVDTEFTLKGLFGSHCGINYTYVFGKDKTDKNFSENIKCGSEILKEQGYYLYFMKGADLEFQDTRNFLKHRKYDEMKGKTELLQDGEKSLNAWGVNDDDMLEVAWNDFVRLSKEKDNFLQTLLTISTHAPDGFLSKTCENLPFVSQDGMLRAVQCTDYLVGKFIDKIRLSEFSKNTIIILQNDHPLPYSNSGSVETNPKNSKNIFMILDDSINGTITIDKKGTSFDSFTTVLGYLGILDEMNFGRNLLKVDSMPFENNDEIYQKASRILTEISYDEIENKISH
;
A
#
# COMPACT_ATOMS: atom_id res chain seq x y z
N MET A 1 19.38 -13.92 -9.60
CA MET A 1 18.79 -15.25 -9.97
C MET A 1 18.10 -15.22 -11.32
N THR A 2 17.31 -14.22 -11.67
CA THR A 2 16.63 -14.08 -12.97
C THR A 2 17.58 -14.22 -14.18
N TYR A 3 18.76 -13.62 -14.15
CA TYR A 3 19.75 -13.75 -15.24
C TYR A 3 20.26 -15.18 -15.44
N ILE A 4 20.46 -15.94 -14.34
CA ILE A 4 20.88 -17.36 -14.41
C ILE A 4 19.74 -18.19 -15.02
N SER A 5 18.50 -17.94 -14.59
CA SER A 5 17.31 -18.58 -15.12
C SER A 5 17.18 -18.38 -16.63
N VAL A 6 17.29 -17.12 -17.10
CA VAL A 6 17.21 -16.77 -18.52
C VAL A 6 18.36 -17.40 -19.31
N PHE A 7 19.58 -17.34 -18.80
CA PHE A 7 20.75 -17.97 -19.45
C PHE A 7 20.55 -19.48 -19.63
N CYS A 8 20.18 -20.18 -18.56
CA CYS A 8 19.94 -21.63 -18.60
C CYS A 8 18.79 -21.99 -19.56
N PHE A 9 17.76 -21.16 -19.61
CA PHE A 9 16.66 -21.31 -20.56
C PHE A 9 17.12 -21.17 -22.02
N ILE A 10 17.91 -20.15 -22.36
CA ILE A 10 18.47 -19.96 -23.70
C ILE A 10 19.34 -21.14 -24.09
N VAL A 11 20.21 -21.64 -23.20
CA VAL A 11 21.03 -22.82 -23.44
C VAL A 11 20.16 -24.05 -23.69
N SER A 12 19.09 -24.24 -22.92
CA SER A 12 18.14 -25.35 -23.14
C SER A 12 17.47 -25.28 -24.51
N LEU A 13 17.04 -24.09 -24.95
CA LEU A 13 16.49 -23.89 -26.30
C LEU A 13 17.45 -24.32 -27.39
N PHE A 14 18.75 -23.95 -27.26
CA PHE A 14 19.76 -24.33 -28.20
C PHE A 14 19.98 -25.84 -28.26
N LEU A 15 19.84 -26.52 -27.13
CA LEU A 15 19.98 -27.97 -27.00
C LEU A 15 18.72 -28.73 -27.48
N ALA A 16 17.56 -28.06 -27.58
CA ALA A 16 16.31 -28.69 -28.03
C ALA A 16 16.40 -29.35 -29.40
N LYS A 17 17.28 -28.85 -30.31
CA LYS A 17 17.55 -29.43 -31.63
C LYS A 17 18.12 -30.87 -31.60
N PHE A 18 18.67 -31.30 -30.45
CA PHE A 18 19.21 -32.65 -30.27
C PHE A 18 18.16 -33.65 -29.73
N LEU A 19 16.91 -33.23 -29.51
CA LEU A 19 15.85 -34.14 -29.16
C LEU A 19 15.47 -35.02 -30.32
N HIS A 20 15.54 -36.32 -30.14
CA HIS A 20 15.40 -37.33 -31.18
C HIS A 20 13.95 -37.67 -31.57
N LYS A 21 12.96 -37.13 -30.89
CA LYS A 21 11.53 -37.38 -31.17
C LYS A 21 10.76 -36.06 -31.31
N LYS A 22 9.95 -35.96 -32.36
CA LYS A 22 9.17 -34.76 -32.69
C LYS A 22 8.22 -34.35 -31.54
N TRP A 23 7.64 -35.31 -30.82
CA TRP A 23 6.78 -35.00 -29.68
C TRP A 23 7.54 -34.39 -28.51
N LEU A 24 8.80 -34.79 -28.26
CA LEU A 24 9.67 -34.16 -27.25
C LEU A 24 9.97 -32.71 -27.59
N LEU A 25 10.15 -32.41 -28.88
CA LEU A 25 10.31 -31.03 -29.35
C LEU A 25 9.01 -30.22 -29.11
N GLY A 26 7.83 -30.83 -29.34
CA GLY A 26 6.53 -30.20 -29.01
C GLY A 26 6.40 -29.87 -27.52
N VAL A 27 6.77 -30.80 -26.64
CA VAL A 27 6.79 -30.56 -25.18
C VAL A 27 7.79 -29.46 -24.82
N ALA A 28 8.98 -29.49 -25.42
CA ALA A 28 9.98 -28.43 -25.21
C ALA A 28 9.43 -27.05 -25.62
N CYS A 29 8.78 -26.93 -26.78
CA CYS A 29 8.16 -25.70 -27.24
C CYS A 29 7.04 -25.22 -26.30
N ALA A 30 6.21 -26.13 -25.79
CA ALA A 30 5.17 -25.80 -24.81
C ALA A 30 5.75 -25.28 -23.50
N LEU A 31 6.81 -25.93 -22.98
CA LEU A 31 7.51 -25.47 -21.78
C LEU A 31 8.19 -24.11 -22.00
N CYS A 32 8.77 -23.91 -23.19
CA CYS A 32 9.35 -22.63 -23.60
C CYS A 32 8.28 -21.53 -23.65
N PHE A 33 7.13 -21.80 -24.22
CA PHE A 33 6.00 -20.88 -24.27
C PHE A 33 5.61 -20.47 -22.84
N VAL A 34 5.39 -21.43 -21.95
CA VAL A 34 5.02 -21.17 -20.55
C VAL A 34 6.09 -20.34 -19.86
N TYR A 35 7.37 -20.68 -20.04
CA TYR A 35 8.47 -19.96 -19.40
C TYR A 35 8.56 -18.49 -19.88
N ILE A 36 8.46 -18.25 -21.19
CA ILE A 36 8.51 -16.89 -21.75
C ILE A 36 7.27 -16.09 -21.30
N LEU A 37 6.09 -16.70 -21.30
CA LEU A 37 4.87 -16.04 -20.80
C LEU A 37 5.04 -15.56 -19.36
N PHE A 38 5.63 -16.38 -18.50
CA PHE A 38 5.94 -16.00 -17.13
C PHE A 38 6.97 -14.87 -17.04
N LEU A 39 8.03 -14.91 -17.83
CA LEU A 39 9.04 -13.83 -17.85
C LEU A 39 8.44 -12.50 -18.26
N VAL A 40 7.62 -12.50 -19.31
CA VAL A 40 6.94 -11.27 -19.78
C VAL A 40 5.99 -10.75 -18.72
N PHE A 41 5.18 -11.62 -18.13
CA PHE A 41 4.27 -11.25 -17.06
C PHE A 41 5.02 -10.69 -15.85
N ASP A 42 6.07 -11.35 -15.39
CA ASP A 42 6.91 -10.91 -14.29
C ASP A 42 7.60 -9.56 -14.58
N THR A 43 8.04 -9.35 -15.83
CA THR A 43 8.62 -8.08 -16.25
C THR A 43 7.61 -6.94 -16.24
N ILE A 44 6.38 -7.18 -16.70
CA ILE A 44 5.30 -6.20 -16.62
C ILE A 44 5.01 -5.83 -15.17
N LEU A 45 4.91 -6.82 -14.28
CA LEU A 45 4.70 -6.58 -12.88
C LEU A 45 5.85 -5.77 -12.25
N LEU A 46 7.10 -6.09 -12.61
CA LEU A 46 8.26 -5.36 -12.13
C LEU A 46 8.24 -3.89 -12.59
N ILE A 47 7.82 -3.63 -13.83
CA ILE A 47 7.71 -2.27 -14.37
C ILE A 47 6.59 -1.48 -13.67
N TYR A 48 5.40 -2.08 -13.47
CA TYR A 48 4.23 -1.37 -12.96
C TYR A 48 4.10 -1.38 -11.45
N LEU A 49 4.51 -2.47 -10.78
CA LEU A 49 4.37 -2.66 -9.33
C LEU A 49 5.72 -2.64 -8.59
N GLY A 50 6.85 -2.55 -9.33
CA GLY A 50 8.18 -2.60 -8.72
C GLY A 50 8.52 -3.95 -8.06
N LYS A 51 7.70 -4.99 -8.26
CA LYS A 51 7.84 -6.30 -7.59
C LYS A 51 7.69 -7.45 -8.59
N HIS A 52 8.44 -8.52 -8.35
CA HIS A 52 8.29 -9.78 -9.08
C HIS A 52 6.97 -10.48 -8.73
N PHE A 53 6.51 -11.38 -9.62
CA PHE A 53 5.33 -12.21 -9.34
C PHE A 53 5.53 -13.01 -8.06
N GLY A 54 4.63 -12.80 -7.11
CA GLY A 54 4.62 -13.46 -5.81
C GLY A 54 3.24 -13.44 -5.18
N PHE A 55 3.15 -13.84 -3.93
CA PHE A 55 1.90 -13.84 -3.17
C PHE A 55 1.21 -12.45 -3.18
N TYR A 56 1.99 -11.41 -3.05
CA TYR A 56 1.56 -10.02 -3.12
C TYR A 56 0.73 -9.69 -4.38
N VAL A 57 1.21 -10.12 -5.57
CA VAL A 57 0.53 -9.89 -6.84
C VAL A 57 -0.79 -10.63 -6.90
N VAL A 58 -0.83 -11.88 -6.41
CA VAL A 58 -2.07 -12.67 -6.34
C VAL A 58 -3.09 -12.00 -5.44
N VAL A 59 -2.66 -11.47 -4.30
CA VAL A 59 -3.51 -10.69 -3.39
C VAL A 59 -4.02 -9.44 -4.11
N PHE A 60 -3.13 -8.67 -4.72
CA PHE A 60 -3.49 -7.45 -5.45
C PHE A 60 -4.53 -7.73 -6.54
N ILE A 61 -4.28 -8.69 -7.41
CA ILE A 61 -5.24 -9.06 -8.47
C ILE A 61 -6.61 -9.42 -7.87
N LYS A 62 -6.64 -10.21 -6.80
CA LYS A 62 -7.89 -10.73 -6.23
C LYS A 62 -8.69 -9.70 -5.45
N THR A 63 -8.02 -8.78 -4.78
CA THR A 63 -8.67 -7.75 -3.95
C THR A 63 -8.94 -6.46 -4.73
N SER A 64 -8.19 -6.21 -5.81
CA SER A 64 -8.28 -4.97 -6.58
C SER A 64 -9.11 -5.11 -7.86
N ILE A 65 -9.51 -6.33 -8.29
CA ILE A 65 -10.38 -6.51 -9.46
C ILE A 65 -11.78 -5.94 -9.18
N ILE A 66 -12.29 -6.10 -7.96
CA ILE A 66 -13.59 -5.56 -7.57
C ILE A 66 -13.41 -4.06 -7.29
N GLY A 67 -14.07 -3.22 -8.09
CA GLY A 67 -14.01 -1.76 -7.96
C GLY A 67 -12.86 -1.08 -8.70
N ALA A 68 -11.94 -1.84 -9.37
CA ALA A 68 -10.91 -1.24 -10.20
C ALA A 68 -11.43 -0.91 -11.61
N PRO A 69 -11.06 0.23 -12.20
CA PRO A 69 -11.39 0.57 -13.57
C PRO A 69 -10.48 -0.20 -14.54
N ILE A 70 -10.91 -1.39 -14.97
CA ILE A 70 -10.15 -2.26 -15.90
C ILE A 70 -9.80 -1.50 -17.20
N SER A 71 -10.65 -0.57 -17.63
CA SER A 71 -10.39 0.26 -18.80
C SER A 71 -9.11 1.11 -18.71
N THR A 72 -8.66 1.46 -17.53
CA THR A 72 -7.42 2.22 -17.30
C THR A 72 -6.18 1.41 -17.70
N PHE A 73 -6.28 0.08 -17.71
CA PHE A 73 -5.21 -0.85 -18.09
C PHE A 73 -5.36 -1.43 -19.49
N ALA A 74 -6.25 -0.85 -20.34
CA ALA A 74 -6.52 -1.36 -21.68
C ALA A 74 -5.25 -1.41 -22.56
N ARG A 75 -4.37 -0.41 -22.47
CA ARG A 75 -3.10 -0.34 -23.20
C ARG A 75 -2.20 -1.52 -22.84
N GLU A 76 -2.06 -1.81 -21.57
CA GLU A 76 -1.21 -2.89 -21.04
C GLU A 76 -1.76 -4.26 -21.45
N LEU A 77 -3.06 -4.44 -21.40
CA LEU A 77 -3.73 -5.65 -21.87
C LEU A 77 -3.51 -5.89 -23.37
N ILE A 78 -3.55 -4.84 -24.20
CA ILE A 78 -3.26 -4.91 -25.64
C ILE A 78 -1.78 -5.31 -25.85
N ILE A 79 -0.84 -4.67 -25.15
CA ILE A 79 0.59 -5.00 -25.25
C ILE A 79 0.82 -6.46 -24.87
N LEU A 80 0.27 -6.91 -23.75
CA LEU A 80 0.37 -8.30 -23.29
C LEU A 80 -0.18 -9.27 -24.35
N SER A 81 -1.34 -8.97 -24.92
CA SER A 81 -1.96 -9.80 -25.97
C SER A 81 -1.08 -9.90 -27.22
N CYS A 82 -0.52 -8.79 -27.69
CA CYS A 82 0.41 -8.78 -28.83
C CYS A 82 1.68 -9.62 -28.56
N VAL A 83 2.23 -9.51 -27.34
CA VAL A 83 3.40 -10.30 -26.94
C VAL A 83 3.07 -11.79 -26.90
N VAL A 84 1.93 -12.18 -26.33
CA VAL A 84 1.47 -13.57 -26.28
C VAL A 84 1.34 -14.14 -27.71
N ILE A 85 0.70 -13.40 -28.62
CA ILE A 85 0.56 -13.79 -30.03
C ILE A 85 1.93 -13.96 -30.68
N GLY A 86 2.84 -13.02 -30.47
CA GLY A 86 4.22 -13.09 -30.99
C GLY A 86 4.97 -14.33 -30.51
N ILE A 87 4.84 -14.69 -29.22
CA ILE A 87 5.46 -15.89 -28.64
C ILE A 87 4.87 -17.17 -29.25
N VAL A 88 3.54 -17.24 -29.40
CA VAL A 88 2.85 -18.38 -30.05
C VAL A 88 3.39 -18.58 -31.47
N LEU A 89 3.42 -17.50 -32.26
CA LEU A 89 3.95 -17.55 -33.64
C LEU A 89 5.40 -17.99 -33.66
N PHE A 90 6.24 -17.48 -32.78
CA PHE A 90 7.65 -17.88 -32.63
C PHE A 90 7.79 -19.38 -32.31
N CYS A 91 7.02 -19.89 -31.35
CA CYS A 91 7.02 -21.32 -31.00
C CYS A 91 6.56 -22.22 -32.16
N VAL A 92 5.54 -21.79 -32.90
CA VAL A 92 5.05 -22.51 -34.11
C VAL A 92 6.12 -22.55 -35.20
N ILE A 93 6.79 -21.42 -35.47
CA ILE A 93 7.89 -21.34 -36.44
C ILE A 93 9.05 -22.26 -36.04
N LEU A 94 9.44 -22.21 -34.74
CA LEU A 94 10.47 -23.08 -34.21
C LEU A 94 10.13 -24.57 -34.40
N TYR A 95 8.90 -24.95 -34.04
CA TYR A 95 8.41 -26.33 -34.19
C TYR A 95 8.44 -26.80 -35.64
N GLN A 96 8.09 -25.91 -36.58
CA GLN A 96 8.10 -26.22 -38.01
C GLN A 96 9.52 -26.29 -38.63
N LYS A 97 10.41 -25.36 -38.21
CA LYS A 97 11.76 -25.23 -38.82
C LYS A 97 12.81 -26.13 -38.17
N ILE A 98 12.67 -26.55 -36.92
CA ILE A 98 13.62 -27.45 -36.30
C ILE A 98 13.29 -28.88 -36.72
N SER A 99 14.06 -29.43 -37.66
CA SER A 99 14.08 -30.88 -37.89
C SER A 99 14.85 -31.55 -36.76
N PRO A 100 14.29 -32.54 -36.06
CA PRO A 100 15.00 -33.27 -35.03
C PRO A 100 16.20 -33.98 -35.70
N ASN A 101 17.41 -33.66 -35.25
CA ASN A 101 18.61 -34.34 -35.70
C ASN A 101 18.61 -35.75 -35.10
N LEU A 102 18.60 -36.78 -35.93
CA LEU A 102 18.50 -38.19 -35.54
C LEU A 102 19.72 -38.73 -34.76
N SER A 103 20.67 -37.86 -34.39
CA SER A 103 21.79 -38.29 -33.57
C SER A 103 21.28 -38.66 -32.16
N LYS A 104 21.41 -39.95 -31.81
CA LYS A 104 21.10 -40.53 -30.50
C LYS A 104 22.07 -40.03 -29.40
N ASN A 105 22.31 -38.72 -29.31
CA ASN A 105 23.22 -38.21 -28.29
C ASN A 105 22.50 -37.98 -26.98
N PHE A 106 22.37 -39.07 -26.20
CA PHE A 106 21.75 -39.08 -24.91
C PHE A 106 22.30 -38.02 -23.92
N LYS A 107 23.61 -37.70 -24.05
CA LYS A 107 24.28 -36.69 -23.22
C LYS A 107 23.71 -35.29 -23.45
N LEU A 108 23.45 -34.93 -24.72
CA LEU A 108 22.91 -33.62 -25.07
C LEU A 108 21.42 -33.47 -24.68
N ALA A 109 20.66 -34.57 -24.80
CA ALA A 109 19.28 -34.59 -24.30
C ALA A 109 19.20 -34.47 -22.74
N PHE A 110 20.15 -35.11 -22.05
CA PHE A 110 20.28 -34.96 -20.59
C PHE A 110 20.65 -33.52 -20.21
N LEU A 111 21.59 -32.90 -20.91
CA LEU A 111 21.96 -31.49 -20.68
C LEU A 111 20.78 -30.55 -20.94
N PHE A 112 19.97 -30.78 -21.98
CA PHE A 112 18.75 -30.03 -22.21
C PHE A 112 17.83 -30.05 -20.98
N ILE A 113 17.54 -31.25 -20.45
CA ILE A 113 16.67 -31.42 -19.27
C ILE A 113 17.31 -30.73 -18.04
N LEU A 114 18.61 -30.90 -17.84
CA LEU A 114 19.33 -30.31 -16.70
C LEU A 114 19.25 -28.77 -16.74
N PHE A 115 19.55 -28.14 -17.87
CA PHE A 115 19.48 -26.68 -18.00
C PHE A 115 18.04 -26.17 -17.86
N LEU A 116 17.05 -26.91 -18.37
CA LEU A 116 15.64 -26.56 -18.21
C LEU A 116 15.22 -26.62 -16.73
N ILE A 117 15.62 -27.65 -16.00
CA ILE A 117 15.38 -27.78 -14.56
C ILE A 117 16.02 -26.61 -13.80
N ILE A 118 17.30 -26.30 -14.10
CA ILE A 118 17.98 -25.17 -13.45
C ILE A 118 17.25 -23.85 -13.78
N ALA A 119 16.79 -23.66 -15.01
CA ALA A 119 16.04 -22.47 -15.40
C ALA A 119 14.75 -22.31 -14.57
N PHE A 120 14.01 -23.38 -14.36
CA PHE A 120 12.80 -23.36 -13.53
C PHE A 120 13.11 -23.17 -12.03
N LEU A 121 14.11 -23.86 -11.49
CA LEU A 121 14.48 -23.78 -10.07
C LEU A 121 15.06 -22.42 -9.69
N THR A 122 15.68 -21.70 -10.63
CA THR A 122 16.22 -20.35 -10.42
C THR A 122 15.25 -19.25 -10.86
N ASN A 123 14.06 -19.62 -11.34
CA ASN A 123 13.00 -18.67 -11.64
C ASN A 123 12.41 -18.08 -10.35
N PRO A 124 12.10 -16.78 -10.30
CA PRO A 124 11.45 -16.15 -9.15
C PRO A 124 10.20 -16.87 -8.67
N LEU A 125 9.44 -17.49 -9.58
CA LEU A 125 8.25 -18.30 -9.23
C LEU A 125 8.52 -19.44 -8.24
N TYR A 126 9.65 -20.16 -8.41
CA TYR A 126 9.98 -21.25 -7.51
C TYR A 126 10.32 -20.75 -6.10
N ILE A 127 11.03 -19.61 -6.05
CA ILE A 127 11.39 -18.96 -4.78
C ILE A 127 10.12 -18.49 -4.07
N ASN A 128 9.19 -17.92 -4.82
CA ASN A 128 7.92 -17.43 -4.29
C ASN A 128 6.95 -18.56 -3.89
N ALA A 129 7.06 -19.76 -4.48
CA ALA A 129 6.28 -20.92 -4.06
C ALA A 129 6.53 -21.30 -2.58
N LYS A 130 7.76 -21.12 -2.11
CA LYS A 130 8.09 -21.30 -0.69
C LYS A 130 7.41 -20.26 0.19
N GLU A 131 7.37 -19.01 -0.26
CA GLU A 131 6.66 -17.94 0.43
C GLU A 131 5.17 -18.24 0.55
N PHE A 132 4.51 -18.69 -0.54
CA PHE A 132 3.12 -19.14 -0.50
C PHE A 132 2.90 -20.23 0.56
N TYR A 133 3.76 -21.25 0.60
CA TYR A 133 3.64 -22.31 1.59
C TYR A 133 3.77 -21.77 3.03
N GLU A 134 4.73 -20.89 3.29
CA GLU A 134 4.93 -20.31 4.63
C GLU A 134 3.79 -19.37 5.07
N ILE A 135 3.10 -18.71 4.13
CA ILE A 135 1.94 -17.87 4.43
C ILE A 135 0.76 -18.70 4.92
N TYR A 136 0.53 -19.86 4.29
CA TYR A 136 -0.57 -20.76 4.67
C TYR A 136 -0.22 -21.69 5.84
N ASN A 137 1.07 -21.93 6.08
CA ASN A 137 1.58 -22.81 7.13
C ASN A 137 2.73 -22.13 7.89
N PRO A 138 2.49 -20.99 8.55
CA PRO A 138 3.54 -20.29 9.25
C PRO A 138 4.07 -21.12 10.43
N PRO A 139 5.38 -21.15 10.66
CA PRO A 139 5.96 -21.78 11.86
C PRO A 139 5.70 -20.89 13.09
N VAL A 140 4.47 -20.91 13.60
CA VAL A 140 3.92 -19.98 14.60
C VAL A 140 4.85 -19.83 15.82
N ALA A 141 5.28 -20.94 16.44
CA ALA A 141 6.14 -20.87 17.63
C ALA A 141 7.48 -20.16 17.36
N LYS A 142 8.08 -20.41 16.18
CA LYS A 142 9.30 -19.73 15.74
C LYS A 142 9.06 -18.24 15.53
N PHE A 143 7.96 -17.86 14.88
CA PHE A 143 7.64 -16.47 14.60
C PHE A 143 7.28 -15.70 15.87
N LYS A 144 6.51 -16.30 16.79
CA LYS A 144 6.26 -15.72 18.13
C LYS A 144 7.58 -15.44 18.88
N LYS A 145 8.53 -16.37 18.87
CA LYS A 145 9.83 -16.17 19.51
C LYS A 145 10.60 -14.96 18.95
N ILE A 146 10.46 -14.71 17.65
CA ILE A 146 11.16 -13.61 16.94
C ILE A 146 10.45 -12.27 17.15
N THR A 147 9.11 -12.25 17.13
CA THR A 147 8.32 -11.00 17.04
C THR A 147 7.88 -10.47 18.40
N TYR A 148 7.54 -11.34 19.36
CA TYR A 148 7.01 -10.96 20.67
C TYR A 148 7.90 -10.01 21.50
N PRO A 149 9.24 -10.12 21.47
CA PRO A 149 10.08 -9.16 22.21
C PRO A 149 9.87 -7.69 21.81
N TYR A 150 9.31 -7.45 20.63
CA TYR A 150 9.15 -6.13 20.04
C TYR A 150 7.71 -5.62 20.00
N LEU A 151 6.74 -6.54 20.13
CA LEU A 151 5.34 -6.19 20.22
C LEU A 151 5.01 -5.60 21.58
N LYS A 152 4.21 -4.55 21.60
CA LYS A 152 3.74 -3.88 22.82
C LYS A 152 2.24 -4.02 22.96
N VAL A 153 1.81 -4.42 24.13
CA VAL A 153 0.40 -4.45 24.49
C VAL A 153 -0.08 -3.01 24.68
N PRO A 154 -1.18 -2.58 24.03
CA PRO A 154 -1.69 -1.21 24.18
C PRO A 154 -2.37 -1.02 25.53
N HIS A 155 -1.75 -0.26 26.42
CA HIS A 155 -2.32 0.16 27.70
C HIS A 155 -2.85 1.59 27.57
N SER A 156 -4.14 1.75 27.27
CA SER A 156 -4.75 3.06 27.12
C SER A 156 -5.16 3.68 28.44
N LYS A 157 -5.01 5.00 28.52
CA LYS A 157 -5.48 5.84 29.64
C LYS A 157 -6.53 6.81 29.12
N ALA A 158 -7.27 7.43 30.03
CA ALA A 158 -8.15 8.53 29.65
C ALA A 158 -7.35 9.65 28.97
N PRO A 159 -7.82 10.23 27.87
CA PRO A 159 -7.12 11.27 27.15
C PRO A 159 -6.87 12.50 28.03
N LYS A 160 -5.68 13.07 27.96
CA LYS A 160 -5.35 14.34 28.60
C LYS A 160 -5.89 15.53 27.81
N ILE A 161 -5.95 15.37 26.50
CA ILE A 161 -6.49 16.34 25.54
C ILE A 161 -7.64 15.67 24.84
N ARG A 162 -8.85 16.22 24.96
CA ARG A 162 -10.03 15.78 24.23
C ARG A 162 -10.29 16.76 23.11
N LYS A 163 -10.04 16.36 21.89
CA LYS A 163 -10.30 17.13 20.67
C LYS A 163 -10.88 16.22 19.59
N ASN A 164 -11.64 16.79 18.70
CA ASN A 164 -11.99 16.14 17.43
C ASN A 164 -10.72 15.89 16.63
N ILE A 165 -10.71 14.82 15.86
CA ILE A 165 -9.58 14.43 15.01
C ILE A 165 -10.08 14.37 13.57
N VAL A 166 -9.50 15.18 12.69
CA VAL A 166 -9.65 15.05 11.24
C VAL A 166 -8.36 14.44 10.71
N TYR A 167 -8.41 13.18 10.29
CA TYR A 167 -7.27 12.43 9.80
C TYR A 167 -7.33 12.32 8.28
N ILE A 168 -6.47 13.04 7.57
CA ILE A 168 -6.44 13.11 6.12
C ILE A 168 -5.30 12.24 5.60
N TYR A 169 -5.64 11.18 4.88
CA TYR A 169 -4.69 10.40 4.10
C TYR A 169 -4.63 10.93 2.67
N LEU A 170 -3.41 11.23 2.23
CA LEU A 170 -3.11 11.61 0.85
C LEU A 170 -2.73 10.35 0.06
N GLU A 171 -3.55 9.95 -0.89
CA GLU A 171 -3.30 8.78 -1.74
C GLU A 171 -1.98 8.90 -2.48
N SER A 172 -1.11 7.87 -2.36
CA SER A 172 0.14 7.74 -3.13
C SER A 172 1.04 8.98 -3.12
N TYR A 173 1.07 9.75 -2.04
CA TYR A 173 1.73 11.06 -1.99
C TYR A 173 3.14 10.97 -1.39
N ASN A 174 4.14 11.50 -2.10
CA ASN A 174 5.52 11.51 -1.63
C ASN A 174 5.83 12.82 -0.87
N ARG A 175 6.57 12.73 0.22
CA ARG A 175 7.05 13.92 0.94
C ARG A 175 7.91 14.84 0.07
N ASP A 176 8.64 14.30 -0.91
CA ASP A 176 9.49 15.07 -1.80
C ASP A 176 8.72 16.15 -2.57
N TYR A 177 7.41 15.99 -2.79
CA TYR A 177 6.55 17.01 -3.40
C TYR A 177 6.46 18.30 -2.58
N LEU A 178 6.73 18.25 -1.28
CA LEU A 178 6.79 19.44 -0.41
C LEU A 178 8.14 20.18 -0.50
N ASN A 179 9.14 19.61 -1.17
CA ASN A 179 10.46 20.22 -1.29
C ASN A 179 10.50 21.19 -2.49
N SER A 180 10.46 22.49 -2.19
CA SER A 180 10.48 23.55 -3.21
C SER A 180 11.79 23.63 -4.01
N GLN A 181 12.88 23.02 -3.55
CA GLN A 181 14.13 22.92 -4.32
C GLN A 181 14.04 21.87 -5.43
N VAL A 182 13.25 20.81 -5.20
CA VAL A 182 13.00 19.73 -6.18
C VAL A 182 11.79 20.06 -7.04
N PHE A 183 10.72 20.54 -6.42
CA PHE A 183 9.44 20.86 -7.05
C PHE A 183 9.01 22.31 -6.75
N PRO A 184 9.57 23.30 -7.43
CA PRO A 184 9.23 24.71 -7.17
C PRO A 184 7.73 24.99 -7.36
N ASN A 185 7.10 25.54 -6.32
CA ASN A 185 5.68 25.93 -6.31
C ASN A 185 4.67 24.80 -6.65
N LEU A 186 5.04 23.53 -6.48
CA LEU A 186 4.14 22.40 -6.72
C LEU A 186 3.05 22.30 -5.64
N THR A 187 3.43 22.49 -4.39
CA THR A 187 2.55 22.29 -3.22
C THR A 187 2.58 23.48 -2.27
N PRO A 188 2.16 24.69 -2.75
CA PRO A 188 2.31 25.93 -1.98
C PRO A 188 1.46 25.95 -0.69
N TYR A 189 0.32 25.22 -0.62
CA TYR A 189 -0.50 25.17 0.58
C TYR A 189 0.11 24.27 1.65
N LEU A 190 0.40 23.01 1.34
CA LEU A 190 0.89 22.01 2.31
C LEU A 190 2.32 22.33 2.77
N SER A 191 3.16 22.89 1.88
CA SER A 191 4.53 23.29 2.22
C SER A 191 4.57 24.45 3.21
N ASN A 192 3.59 25.35 3.19
CA ASN A 192 3.53 26.54 4.03
C ASN A 192 2.59 26.42 5.23
N LEU A 193 2.06 25.23 5.52
CA LEU A 193 1.29 25.01 6.74
C LEU A 193 2.12 25.37 7.96
N ASP A 194 1.53 26.11 8.88
CA ASP A 194 2.07 26.48 10.19
C ASP A 194 1.28 25.84 11.33
N ASN A 195 1.60 26.18 12.57
CA ASN A 195 0.97 25.64 13.77
C ASN A 195 0.91 24.10 13.74
N LYS A 196 2.09 23.50 13.51
CA LYS A 196 2.20 22.06 13.30
C LYS A 196 3.41 21.45 13.99
N ILE A 197 3.32 20.14 14.23
CA ILE A 197 4.46 19.26 14.44
C ILE A 197 4.68 18.50 13.13
N ASP A 198 5.86 18.64 12.54
CA ASP A 198 6.24 18.02 11.28
C ASP A 198 7.31 16.93 11.51
N PHE A 199 6.95 15.68 11.24
CA PHE A 199 7.83 14.52 11.37
C PHE A 199 8.51 14.26 10.01
N THR A 200 9.77 14.63 9.86
CA THR A 200 10.46 14.71 8.56
C THR A 200 11.09 13.39 8.11
N ASN A 201 11.24 12.40 8.99
CA ASN A 201 12.00 11.19 8.73
C ASN A 201 11.20 9.91 8.93
N ILE A 202 9.99 9.86 8.36
CA ILE A 202 9.10 8.70 8.41
C ILE A 202 9.27 7.87 7.14
N THR A 203 9.49 6.56 7.28
CA THR A 203 9.61 5.61 6.17
C THR A 203 8.38 4.70 6.09
N GLN A 204 8.02 4.31 4.87
CA GLN A 204 7.00 3.29 4.67
C GLN A 204 7.55 1.93 5.11
N VAL A 205 6.74 1.15 5.82
CA VAL A 205 7.07 -0.23 6.16
C VAL A 205 6.87 -1.11 4.92
N VAL A 206 7.79 -2.05 4.71
CA VAL A 206 7.69 -3.04 3.61
C VAL A 206 6.37 -3.82 3.69
N ASP A 207 5.78 -4.11 2.54
CA ASP A 207 4.47 -4.74 2.36
C ASP A 207 3.28 -3.89 2.83
N THR A 208 3.46 -2.57 3.02
CA THR A 208 2.37 -1.62 3.27
C THR A 208 2.22 -0.58 2.16
N GLU A 209 2.75 -0.85 0.96
CA GLU A 209 2.74 0.07 -0.20
C GLU A 209 1.42 0.03 -1.00
N PHE A 210 0.33 -0.39 -0.38
CA PHE A 210 -1.04 -0.32 -0.92
C PHE A 210 -1.95 0.37 0.07
N THR A 211 -2.96 1.02 -0.45
CA THR A 211 -3.91 1.83 0.30
C THR A 211 -4.40 1.14 1.58
N LEU A 212 -5.03 -0.04 1.48
CA LEU A 212 -5.55 -0.69 2.67
C LEU A 212 -4.45 -1.17 3.63
N LYS A 213 -3.32 -1.66 3.10
CA LYS A 213 -2.19 -2.07 3.96
C LYS A 213 -1.51 -0.88 4.63
N GLY A 214 -1.41 0.26 3.93
CA GLY A 214 -0.92 1.51 4.51
C GLY A 214 -1.83 2.01 5.63
N LEU A 215 -3.14 2.03 5.38
CA LEU A 215 -4.15 2.37 6.40
C LEU A 215 -4.10 1.42 7.60
N PHE A 216 -4.11 0.10 7.36
CA PHE A 216 -4.03 -0.90 8.43
C PHE A 216 -2.73 -0.74 9.22
N GLY A 217 -1.60 -0.63 8.52
CA GLY A 217 -0.29 -0.49 9.14
C GLY A 217 -0.19 0.73 10.05
N SER A 218 -0.62 1.89 9.58
CA SER A 218 -0.61 3.12 10.36
C SER A 218 -1.59 3.09 11.55
N HIS A 219 -2.81 2.57 11.34
CA HIS A 219 -3.84 2.50 12.40
C HIS A 219 -3.51 1.49 13.49
N CYS A 220 -2.87 0.37 13.12
CA CYS A 220 -2.67 -0.75 14.02
C CYS A 220 -1.22 -0.89 14.52
N GLY A 221 -0.27 -0.16 13.93
CA GLY A 221 1.16 -0.32 14.28
C GLY A 221 1.71 -1.72 13.98
N ILE A 222 1.08 -2.46 13.08
CA ILE A 222 1.43 -3.78 12.59
C ILE A 222 0.79 -4.00 11.23
N ASN A 223 1.36 -4.86 10.39
CA ASN A 223 0.78 -5.22 9.11
C ASN A 223 0.03 -6.55 9.17
N TYR A 224 -0.76 -6.86 8.14
CA TYR A 224 -1.43 -8.14 7.96
C TYR A 224 -0.99 -8.82 6.67
N THR A 225 -1.05 -10.15 6.66
CA THR A 225 -0.91 -10.94 5.43
C THR A 225 -2.30 -11.41 5.00
N TYR A 226 -2.71 -11.06 3.80
CA TYR A 226 -4.01 -11.49 3.27
C TYR A 226 -4.00 -13.00 3.02
N VAL A 227 -4.93 -13.72 3.59
CA VAL A 227 -5.06 -15.18 3.43
C VAL A 227 -6.38 -15.49 2.73
N PHE A 228 -6.33 -16.32 1.68
CA PHE A 228 -7.51 -16.78 0.97
C PHE A 228 -8.08 -18.03 1.62
N GLY A 229 -9.35 -18.03 2.01
CA GLY A 229 -9.99 -19.20 2.65
C GLY A 229 -11.52 -19.09 2.68
N LYS A 230 -12.19 -20.09 3.24
CA LYS A 230 -13.65 -20.10 3.35
C LYS A 230 -14.18 -19.05 4.33
N ASP A 231 -13.42 -18.76 5.40
CA ASP A 231 -13.71 -17.73 6.42
C ASP A 231 -12.74 -16.56 6.25
N LYS A 232 -12.94 -15.78 5.18
CA LYS A 232 -11.96 -14.80 4.70
C LYS A 232 -11.82 -13.56 5.58
N THR A 233 -12.91 -13.09 6.16
CA THR A 233 -12.99 -11.80 6.81
C THR A 233 -12.27 -11.78 8.15
N ASP A 234 -12.46 -12.79 8.99
CA ASP A 234 -11.93 -12.81 10.35
C ASP A 234 -10.40 -13.03 10.40
N LYS A 235 -9.86 -13.77 9.41
CA LYS A 235 -8.42 -14.07 9.40
C LYS A 235 -7.53 -12.92 8.96
N ASN A 236 -8.05 -11.99 8.13
CA ASN A 236 -7.24 -10.90 7.61
C ASN A 236 -7.17 -9.71 8.56
N PHE A 237 -8.25 -9.44 9.28
CA PHE A 237 -8.37 -8.26 10.15
C PHE A 237 -8.56 -8.67 11.62
N SER A 238 -7.76 -9.62 12.08
CA SER A 238 -7.82 -10.25 13.39
C SER A 238 -8.31 -9.34 14.52
N GLU A 239 -9.26 -9.80 15.30
CA GLU A 239 -9.71 -9.15 16.53
C GLU A 239 -8.72 -9.28 17.69
N ASN A 240 -7.71 -10.15 17.55
CA ASN A 240 -6.65 -10.32 18.56
C ASN A 240 -5.74 -9.09 18.67
N ILE A 241 -5.79 -8.19 17.67
CA ILE A 241 -4.96 -6.99 17.60
C ILE A 241 -5.84 -5.77 17.76
N LYS A 242 -5.53 -4.92 18.75
CA LYS A 242 -6.14 -3.61 18.89
C LYS A 242 -5.45 -2.60 17.98
N CYS A 243 -6.24 -1.78 17.32
CA CYS A 243 -5.81 -0.65 16.51
C CYS A 243 -6.19 0.68 17.18
N GLY A 244 -5.58 1.77 16.76
CA GLY A 244 -5.79 3.08 17.34
C GLY A 244 -7.24 3.58 17.26
N SER A 245 -7.97 3.23 16.18
CA SER A 245 -9.40 3.55 16.05
C SER A 245 -10.23 2.87 17.16
N GLU A 246 -9.96 1.59 17.46
CA GLU A 246 -10.68 0.88 18.54
C GLU A 246 -10.37 1.48 19.91
N ILE A 247 -9.12 1.91 20.12
CA ILE A 247 -8.71 2.60 21.37
C ILE A 247 -9.46 3.92 21.48
N LEU A 248 -9.59 4.71 20.41
CA LEU A 248 -10.40 5.92 20.42
C LEU A 248 -11.89 5.62 20.68
N LYS A 249 -12.42 4.53 20.12
CA LYS A 249 -13.78 4.06 20.37
C LYS A 249 -14.02 3.75 21.86
N GLU A 250 -13.06 3.07 22.50
CA GLU A 250 -13.08 2.79 23.95
C GLU A 250 -13.04 4.09 24.79
N GLN A 251 -12.46 5.18 24.25
CA GLN A 251 -12.43 6.51 24.88
C GLN A 251 -13.68 7.35 24.55
N GLY A 252 -14.68 6.77 23.87
CA GLY A 252 -15.96 7.42 23.56
C GLY A 252 -15.97 8.24 22.27
N TYR A 253 -14.98 8.11 21.41
CA TYR A 253 -14.99 8.79 20.12
C TYR A 253 -15.98 8.13 19.14
N TYR A 254 -16.68 8.96 18.36
CA TYR A 254 -17.44 8.52 17.19
C TYR A 254 -16.47 8.35 16.01
N LEU A 255 -16.52 7.21 15.33
CA LEU A 255 -15.58 6.88 14.26
C LEU A 255 -16.25 7.00 12.89
N TYR A 256 -15.75 7.88 12.06
CA TYR A 256 -16.24 8.16 10.71
C TYR A 256 -15.13 7.97 9.68
N PHE A 257 -15.46 7.36 8.54
CA PHE A 257 -14.51 7.16 7.41
C PHE A 257 -15.15 7.59 6.09
N MET A 258 -14.38 8.26 5.22
CA MET A 258 -14.79 8.61 3.86
C MET A 258 -13.64 8.47 2.88
N LYS A 259 -13.94 7.93 1.68
CA LYS A 259 -13.07 7.96 0.50
C LYS A 259 -13.90 8.10 -0.77
N GLY A 260 -13.32 8.69 -1.84
CA GLY A 260 -13.99 8.79 -3.14
C GLY A 260 -14.20 7.46 -3.86
N ALA A 261 -13.34 6.46 -3.61
CA ALA A 261 -13.41 5.13 -4.20
C ALA A 261 -14.46 4.23 -3.52
N ASP A 262 -14.80 3.12 -4.17
CA ASP A 262 -15.72 2.13 -3.60
C ASP A 262 -15.13 1.49 -2.34
N LEU A 263 -15.96 1.27 -1.31
CA LEU A 263 -15.52 0.61 -0.06
C LEU A 263 -15.24 -0.88 -0.26
N GLU A 264 -15.76 -1.50 -1.30
CA GLU A 264 -15.45 -2.91 -1.62
C GLU A 264 -14.03 -3.06 -2.20
N PHE A 265 -13.47 -1.99 -2.75
CA PHE A 265 -12.09 -2.01 -3.25
C PHE A 265 -11.11 -2.30 -2.11
N GLN A 266 -10.27 -3.33 -2.30
CA GLN A 266 -9.31 -3.85 -1.33
C GLN A 266 -9.93 -4.30 0.00
N ASP A 267 -11.24 -4.65 0.03
CA ASP A 267 -11.90 -5.12 1.26
C ASP A 267 -11.97 -4.06 2.39
N THR A 268 -11.94 -2.78 2.02
CA THR A 268 -11.95 -1.65 2.96
C THR A 268 -13.15 -1.68 3.90
N ARG A 269 -14.36 -2.02 3.39
CA ARG A 269 -15.58 -2.09 4.21
C ARG A 269 -15.43 -3.08 5.37
N ASN A 270 -14.88 -4.24 5.11
CA ASN A 270 -14.63 -5.24 6.16
C ASN A 270 -13.60 -4.76 7.18
N PHE A 271 -12.50 -4.16 6.72
CA PHE A 271 -11.52 -3.54 7.62
C PHE A 271 -12.20 -2.56 8.58
N LEU A 272 -12.97 -1.62 8.05
CA LEU A 272 -13.65 -0.59 8.86
C LEU A 272 -14.65 -1.19 9.86
N LYS A 273 -15.40 -2.21 9.46
CA LYS A 273 -16.31 -2.94 10.37
C LYS A 273 -15.55 -3.62 11.51
N HIS A 274 -14.45 -4.31 11.22
CA HIS A 274 -13.61 -4.92 12.25
C HIS A 274 -12.98 -3.88 13.18
N ARG A 275 -12.68 -2.68 12.67
CA ARG A 275 -12.14 -1.56 13.44
C ARG A 275 -13.21 -0.67 14.09
N LYS A 276 -14.44 -1.14 14.14
CA LYS A 276 -15.58 -0.53 14.88
C LYS A 276 -15.97 0.88 14.41
N TYR A 277 -15.78 1.18 13.13
CA TYR A 277 -16.28 2.44 12.57
C TYR A 277 -17.80 2.51 12.60
N ASP A 278 -18.34 3.66 13.03
CA ASP A 278 -19.77 3.90 13.19
C ASP A 278 -20.42 4.28 11.86
N GLU A 279 -19.73 5.09 11.06
CA GLU A 279 -20.21 5.58 9.77
C GLU A 279 -19.10 5.49 8.75
N MET A 280 -19.43 5.06 7.53
CA MET A 280 -18.48 4.94 6.44
C MET A 280 -19.13 5.28 5.11
N LYS A 281 -18.47 6.16 4.33
CA LYS A 281 -18.90 6.57 3.00
C LYS A 281 -17.82 6.26 1.95
N GLY A 282 -18.22 5.57 0.90
CA GLY A 282 -17.43 5.40 -0.32
C GLY A 282 -18.21 5.92 -1.52
N LYS A 283 -17.76 5.58 -2.73
CA LYS A 283 -18.40 5.99 -3.98
C LYS A 283 -19.92 5.78 -3.96
N THR A 284 -20.38 4.60 -3.55
CA THR A 284 -21.80 4.23 -3.56
C THR A 284 -22.62 5.13 -2.66
N GLU A 285 -22.15 5.39 -1.43
CA GLU A 285 -22.81 6.23 -0.45
C GLU A 285 -22.76 7.71 -0.86
N LEU A 286 -21.63 8.18 -1.40
CA LEU A 286 -21.48 9.56 -1.88
C LEU A 286 -22.41 9.91 -3.03
N LEU A 287 -22.69 8.95 -3.94
CA LEU A 287 -23.62 9.14 -5.06
C LEU A 287 -25.07 9.18 -4.61
N GLN A 288 -25.42 8.68 -3.43
CA GLN A 288 -26.76 8.82 -2.84
C GLN A 288 -27.02 10.25 -2.34
N ASP A 289 -25.95 10.98 -2.00
CA ASP A 289 -26.01 12.37 -1.53
C ASP A 289 -26.09 13.41 -2.70
N GLY A 290 -26.46 12.98 -3.90
CA GLY A 290 -26.64 13.83 -5.08
C GLY A 290 -25.61 13.59 -6.18
N GLU A 291 -25.72 14.35 -7.25
CA GLU A 291 -24.83 14.26 -8.41
C GLU A 291 -23.40 14.68 -8.03
N LYS A 292 -22.42 13.88 -8.42
CA LYS A 292 -20.99 14.07 -8.17
C LYS A 292 -20.19 13.90 -9.44
N SER A 293 -19.06 14.62 -9.54
CA SER A 293 -18.07 14.39 -10.59
C SER A 293 -17.28 13.12 -10.32
N LEU A 294 -17.00 12.38 -11.37
CA LEU A 294 -16.36 11.06 -11.28
C LEU A 294 -15.05 11.04 -12.08
N ASN A 295 -14.07 10.35 -11.53
CA ASN A 295 -12.93 9.83 -12.28
C ASN A 295 -13.02 8.31 -12.39
N ALA A 296 -12.00 7.68 -12.97
CA ALA A 296 -11.98 6.22 -13.13
C ALA A 296 -12.11 5.45 -11.80
N TRP A 297 -11.61 5.98 -10.69
CA TRP A 297 -11.60 5.31 -9.38
C TRP A 297 -12.83 5.61 -8.53
N GLY A 298 -13.48 6.74 -8.73
CA GLY A 298 -14.65 7.10 -7.93
C GLY A 298 -15.01 8.58 -7.99
N VAL A 299 -15.55 9.10 -6.89
CA VAL A 299 -15.92 10.50 -6.74
C VAL A 299 -14.65 11.35 -6.61
N ASN A 300 -14.57 12.44 -7.37
CA ASN A 300 -13.44 13.36 -7.31
C ASN A 300 -13.26 14.00 -5.94
N ASP A 301 -12.02 14.37 -5.60
CA ASP A 301 -11.68 14.88 -4.27
C ASP A 301 -12.37 16.20 -3.92
N ASP A 302 -12.69 17.06 -4.90
CA ASP A 302 -13.42 18.31 -4.65
C ASP A 302 -14.84 18.04 -4.11
N ASP A 303 -15.60 17.17 -4.77
CA ASP A 303 -16.94 16.76 -4.34
C ASP A 303 -16.89 15.96 -3.02
N MET A 304 -15.90 15.08 -2.86
CA MET A 304 -15.73 14.32 -1.61
C MET A 304 -15.42 15.23 -0.43
N LEU A 305 -14.51 16.20 -0.58
CA LEU A 305 -14.14 17.12 0.50
C LEU A 305 -15.27 18.11 0.83
N GLU A 306 -16.16 18.43 -0.14
CA GLU A 306 -17.36 19.20 0.17
C GLU A 306 -18.32 18.43 1.08
N VAL A 307 -18.58 17.15 0.79
CA VAL A 307 -19.39 16.28 1.67
C VAL A 307 -18.68 16.11 3.02
N ALA A 308 -17.35 15.90 3.01
CA ALA A 308 -16.57 15.78 4.25
C ALA A 308 -16.67 17.02 5.14
N TRP A 309 -16.72 18.23 4.56
CA TRP A 309 -16.95 19.46 5.29
C TRP A 309 -18.34 19.51 5.94
N ASN A 310 -19.38 19.15 5.20
CA ASN A 310 -20.73 19.14 5.72
C ASN A 310 -20.87 18.12 6.88
N ASP A 311 -20.27 16.95 6.73
CA ASP A 311 -20.23 15.94 7.78
C ASP A 311 -19.36 16.37 8.97
N PHE A 312 -18.23 17.07 8.76
CA PHE A 312 -17.43 17.66 9.83
C PHE A 312 -18.26 18.63 10.70
N VAL A 313 -19.01 19.52 10.06
CA VAL A 313 -19.89 20.48 10.77
C VAL A 313 -21.00 19.74 11.52
N ARG A 314 -21.63 18.73 10.90
CA ARG A 314 -22.65 17.89 11.55
C ARG A 314 -22.07 17.17 12.76
N LEU A 315 -20.96 16.47 12.61
CA LEU A 315 -20.29 15.73 13.68
C LEU A 315 -19.85 16.65 14.82
N SER A 316 -19.35 17.86 14.50
CA SER A 316 -18.92 18.84 15.51
C SER A 316 -20.09 19.37 16.36
N LYS A 317 -21.30 19.31 15.84
CA LYS A 317 -22.54 19.73 16.57
C LYS A 317 -23.17 18.56 17.31
N GLU A 318 -23.08 17.34 16.82
CA GLU A 318 -23.84 16.20 17.31
C GLU A 318 -23.03 15.27 18.23
N LYS A 319 -21.69 15.30 18.14
CA LYS A 319 -20.82 14.37 18.88
C LYS A 319 -19.90 15.13 19.84
N ASP A 320 -19.69 14.54 21.02
CA ASP A 320 -18.74 15.11 21.99
C ASP A 320 -17.31 15.11 21.45
N ASN A 321 -16.90 13.98 20.87
CA ASN A 321 -15.62 13.83 20.16
C ASN A 321 -15.76 12.81 19.02
N PHE A 322 -15.03 13.04 17.93
CA PHE A 322 -15.02 12.13 16.79
C PHE A 322 -13.63 12.01 16.14
N LEU A 323 -13.43 10.92 15.44
CA LEU A 323 -12.39 10.72 14.43
C LEU A 323 -13.07 10.75 13.06
N GLN A 324 -12.77 11.74 12.24
CA GLN A 324 -13.13 11.77 10.83
C GLN A 324 -11.89 11.40 9.99
N THR A 325 -11.88 10.20 9.44
CA THR A 325 -10.80 9.73 8.56
C THR A 325 -11.20 9.93 7.10
N LEU A 326 -10.37 10.64 6.35
CA LEU A 326 -10.57 10.96 4.94
C LEU A 326 -9.42 10.38 4.12
N LEU A 327 -9.70 9.85 2.94
CA LEU A 327 -8.68 9.38 1.99
C LEU A 327 -8.96 9.96 0.61
N THR A 328 -8.01 10.76 0.09
CA THR A 328 -8.07 11.30 -1.27
C THR A 328 -7.82 10.20 -2.32
N ILE A 329 -8.16 10.45 -3.57
CA ILE A 329 -7.94 9.49 -4.67
C ILE A 329 -7.31 10.11 -5.91
N SER A 330 -7.19 11.44 -6.00
CA SER A 330 -6.76 12.13 -7.22
C SER A 330 -5.33 11.80 -7.63
N THR A 331 -4.46 11.48 -6.69
CA THR A 331 -3.05 11.12 -6.92
C THR A 331 -2.81 9.63 -7.12
N HIS A 332 -3.87 8.87 -7.43
CA HIS A 332 -3.73 7.44 -7.74
C HIS A 332 -3.05 7.21 -9.10
N ALA A 333 -2.09 6.27 -9.11
CA ALA A 333 -1.36 5.88 -10.32
C ALA A 333 -2.31 5.36 -11.45
N PRO A 334 -1.92 5.43 -12.75
CA PRO A 334 -0.59 5.86 -13.24
C PRO A 334 -0.41 7.37 -13.39
N ASP A 335 -1.44 8.13 -13.78
CA ASP A 335 -1.29 9.52 -14.24
C ASP A 335 -1.96 10.55 -13.32
N GLY A 336 -2.63 10.09 -12.26
CA GLY A 336 -3.46 10.94 -11.42
C GLY A 336 -4.73 11.43 -12.15
N PHE A 337 -5.58 12.16 -11.43
CA PHE A 337 -6.86 12.68 -11.92
C PHE A 337 -7.08 14.12 -11.45
N LEU A 338 -7.63 14.96 -12.32
CA LEU A 338 -7.97 16.32 -11.95
C LEU A 338 -9.43 16.40 -11.53
N SER A 339 -9.66 16.99 -10.37
CA SER A 339 -10.99 17.46 -9.98
C SER A 339 -11.39 18.68 -10.81
N LYS A 340 -12.69 18.85 -11.06
CA LYS A 340 -13.24 19.92 -11.88
C LYS A 340 -12.83 21.31 -11.38
N THR A 341 -12.82 21.50 -10.07
CA THR A 341 -12.40 22.76 -9.42
C THR A 341 -10.96 23.14 -9.75
N CYS A 342 -10.11 22.20 -10.15
CA CYS A 342 -8.71 22.43 -10.47
C CYS A 342 -8.44 22.74 -11.94
N GLU A 343 -9.40 22.61 -12.85
CA GLU A 343 -9.18 22.73 -14.31
C GLU A 343 -8.47 24.04 -14.72
N ASN A 344 -8.73 25.13 -14.00
CA ASN A 344 -8.19 26.46 -14.30
C ASN A 344 -7.02 26.87 -13.37
N LEU A 345 -6.44 25.94 -12.59
CA LEU A 345 -5.26 26.27 -11.79
C LEU A 345 -4.04 26.57 -12.67
N PRO A 346 -3.17 27.48 -12.25
CA PRO A 346 -1.90 27.74 -12.93
C PRO A 346 -0.91 26.60 -12.63
N PHE A 347 -1.02 25.49 -13.37
CA PHE A 347 -0.15 24.33 -13.16
C PHE A 347 1.31 24.63 -13.50
N VAL A 348 2.21 24.18 -12.61
CA VAL A 348 3.67 24.32 -12.80
C VAL A 348 4.25 23.22 -13.72
N SER A 349 3.48 22.18 -14.02
CA SER A 349 3.87 21.05 -14.88
C SER A 349 2.73 20.65 -15.82
N GLN A 350 3.10 20.04 -16.96
CA GLN A 350 2.14 19.37 -17.86
C GLN A 350 1.99 17.87 -17.55
N ASP A 351 2.81 17.32 -16.68
CA ASP A 351 2.71 15.93 -16.23
C ASP A 351 1.39 15.71 -15.46
N GLY A 352 0.67 14.64 -15.80
CA GLY A 352 -0.66 14.35 -15.24
C GLY A 352 -0.61 14.14 -13.73
N MET A 353 0.37 13.39 -13.24
CA MET A 353 0.54 13.12 -11.81
C MET A 353 0.91 14.39 -11.04
N LEU A 354 1.84 15.22 -11.55
CA LEU A 354 2.21 16.46 -10.88
C LEU A 354 1.06 17.49 -10.86
N ARG A 355 0.21 17.50 -11.89
CA ARG A 355 -1.02 18.29 -11.89
C ARG A 355 -2.02 17.80 -10.84
N ALA A 356 -2.17 16.47 -10.69
CA ALA A 356 -3.00 15.88 -9.66
C ALA A 356 -2.47 16.19 -8.26
N VAL A 357 -1.15 16.12 -8.06
CA VAL A 357 -0.48 16.55 -6.80
C VAL A 357 -0.78 17.99 -6.46
N GLN A 358 -0.64 18.92 -7.43
CA GLN A 358 -0.94 20.35 -7.22
C GLN A 358 -2.42 20.59 -6.95
N CYS A 359 -3.32 19.86 -7.62
CA CYS A 359 -4.76 19.90 -7.35
C CYS A 359 -5.08 19.42 -5.93
N THR A 360 -4.51 18.29 -5.49
CA THR A 360 -4.70 17.77 -4.13
C THR A 360 -4.17 18.74 -3.09
N ASP A 361 -3.00 19.36 -3.30
CA ASP A 361 -2.46 20.41 -2.45
C ASP A 361 -3.47 21.58 -2.27
N TYR A 362 -4.03 22.06 -3.38
CA TYR A 362 -5.03 23.13 -3.37
C TYR A 362 -6.29 22.74 -2.61
N LEU A 363 -6.90 21.59 -2.93
CA LEU A 363 -8.16 21.16 -2.35
C LEU A 363 -8.05 20.86 -0.86
N VAL A 364 -7.01 20.10 -0.47
CA VAL A 364 -6.75 19.75 0.94
C VAL A 364 -6.36 21.00 1.73
N GLY A 365 -5.54 21.88 1.16
CA GLY A 365 -5.20 23.16 1.78
C GLY A 365 -6.44 24.00 2.06
N LYS A 366 -7.36 24.14 1.09
CA LYS A 366 -8.64 24.84 1.28
C LYS A 366 -9.54 24.17 2.30
N PHE A 367 -9.55 22.85 2.39
CA PHE A 367 -10.31 22.11 3.40
C PHE A 367 -9.75 22.37 4.81
N ILE A 368 -8.42 22.35 4.96
CA ILE A 368 -7.76 22.71 6.22
C ILE A 368 -8.08 24.13 6.62
N ASP A 369 -8.01 25.10 5.68
CA ASP A 369 -8.38 26.51 5.95
C ASP A 369 -9.82 26.64 6.43
N LYS A 370 -10.79 25.94 5.81
CA LYS A 370 -12.18 25.93 6.27
C LYS A 370 -12.32 25.47 7.71
N ILE A 371 -11.60 24.41 8.12
CA ILE A 371 -11.62 23.92 9.50
C ILE A 371 -11.01 24.98 10.43
N ARG A 372 -9.85 25.54 10.10
CA ARG A 372 -9.16 26.53 10.93
C ARG A 372 -9.93 27.83 11.10
N LEU A 373 -10.69 28.23 10.10
CA LEU A 373 -11.55 29.43 10.15
C LEU A 373 -12.90 29.17 10.83
N SER A 374 -13.24 27.94 11.13
CA SER A 374 -14.51 27.58 11.76
C SER A 374 -14.50 27.79 13.29
N GLU A 375 -15.68 27.90 13.87
CA GLU A 375 -15.85 27.91 15.34
C GLU A 375 -15.36 26.65 16.04
N PHE A 376 -15.13 25.57 15.30
CA PHE A 376 -14.69 24.26 15.82
C PHE A 376 -13.16 24.09 15.84
N SER A 377 -12.39 25.05 15.31
CA SER A 377 -10.92 24.94 15.13
C SER A 377 -10.20 24.64 16.43
N LYS A 378 -10.50 25.36 17.50
CA LYS A 378 -9.86 25.20 18.82
C LYS A 378 -10.05 23.80 19.43
N ASN A 379 -11.16 23.12 19.07
CA ASN A 379 -11.47 21.77 19.54
C ASN A 379 -11.15 20.69 18.50
N THR A 380 -10.32 20.99 17.50
CA THR A 380 -10.00 20.06 16.41
C THR A 380 -8.50 20.01 16.19
N ILE A 381 -7.95 18.80 16.06
CA ILE A 381 -6.62 18.58 15.49
C ILE A 381 -6.77 17.99 14.10
N ILE A 382 -5.87 18.37 13.20
CA ILE A 382 -5.83 17.81 11.85
C ILE A 382 -4.54 17.01 11.71
N ILE A 383 -4.66 15.76 11.26
CA ILE A 383 -3.54 14.89 10.96
C ILE A 383 -3.43 14.80 9.45
N LEU A 384 -2.24 15.05 8.92
CA LEU A 384 -1.94 14.90 7.52
C LEU A 384 -0.88 13.81 7.35
N GLN A 385 -1.23 12.78 6.59
CA GLN A 385 -0.35 11.65 6.30
C GLN A 385 -0.63 11.14 4.89
N ASN A 386 0.36 10.58 4.19
CA ASN A 386 0.08 9.74 3.03
C ASN A 386 -0.21 8.29 3.48
N ASP A 387 -1.03 7.58 2.72
CA ASP A 387 -1.27 6.14 2.95
C ASP A 387 -0.03 5.31 2.60
N HIS A 388 0.60 5.60 1.47
CA HIS A 388 1.89 5.08 1.02
C HIS A 388 2.52 6.03 -0.02
N PRO A 389 3.84 5.94 -0.28
CA PRO A 389 4.47 6.64 -1.40
C PRO A 389 3.99 6.08 -2.74
N LEU A 390 4.04 6.88 -3.79
CA LEU A 390 3.77 6.43 -5.16
C LEU A 390 4.72 5.27 -5.51
N PRO A 391 4.20 4.07 -5.86
CA PRO A 391 5.01 2.84 -5.92
C PRO A 391 6.07 2.84 -7.03
N TYR A 392 5.84 3.50 -8.14
CA TYR A 392 6.82 3.74 -9.23
C TYR A 392 6.31 4.89 -10.08
N SER A 393 7.02 6.00 -10.14
CA SER A 393 6.60 7.04 -11.05
C SER A 393 7.27 6.86 -12.40
N ASN A 394 6.47 6.56 -13.41
CA ASN A 394 6.74 6.96 -14.78
C ASN A 394 6.41 8.44 -15.03
N SER A 395 6.24 9.24 -14.00
CA SER A 395 6.14 10.69 -14.12
C SER A 395 7.51 11.20 -14.59
N GLY A 396 7.62 11.41 -15.87
CA GLY A 396 8.80 11.43 -16.74
C GLY A 396 9.89 12.45 -16.46
N SER A 397 10.07 12.97 -15.26
CA SER A 397 11.15 13.91 -14.94
C SER A 397 11.76 13.82 -13.54
N VAL A 398 11.19 13.05 -12.63
CA VAL A 398 11.80 12.84 -11.31
C VAL A 398 11.65 11.38 -10.91
N GLU A 399 12.77 10.64 -10.94
CA GLU A 399 12.87 9.31 -10.33
C GLU A 399 12.68 9.45 -8.81
N THR A 400 11.44 9.42 -8.33
CA THR A 400 11.21 9.18 -6.91
C THR A 400 11.54 7.71 -6.68
N ASN A 401 12.66 7.44 -6.02
CA ASN A 401 12.99 6.08 -5.60
C ASN A 401 12.10 5.73 -4.40
N PRO A 402 11.11 4.84 -4.53
CA PRO A 402 10.19 4.53 -3.43
C PRO A 402 10.91 4.04 -2.16
N LYS A 403 12.09 3.42 -2.32
CA LYS A 403 12.90 2.96 -1.18
C LYS A 403 13.51 4.09 -0.36
N ASN A 404 13.67 5.27 -0.94
CA ASN A 404 14.26 6.44 -0.29
C ASN A 404 13.21 7.52 0.01
N SER A 405 12.00 7.39 -0.54
CA SER A 405 10.90 8.35 -0.31
C SER A 405 10.50 8.34 1.16
N LYS A 406 10.28 9.54 1.69
CA LYS A 406 9.75 9.73 3.04
C LYS A 406 8.25 9.95 2.97
N ASN A 407 7.57 9.56 4.04
CA ASN A 407 6.16 9.82 4.23
C ASN A 407 5.92 11.23 4.76
N ILE A 408 4.78 11.78 4.41
CA ILE A 408 4.23 12.95 5.10
C ILE A 408 3.63 12.43 6.41
N PHE A 409 3.94 13.11 7.51
CA PHE A 409 3.24 12.95 8.77
C PHE A 409 3.33 14.27 9.55
N MET A 410 2.17 14.90 9.76
CA MET A 410 2.05 16.16 10.46
C MET A 410 0.87 16.14 11.42
N ILE A 411 1.01 16.80 12.57
CA ILE A 411 -0.07 17.10 13.50
C ILE A 411 -0.26 18.61 13.50
N LEU A 412 -1.42 19.08 13.07
CA LEU A 412 -1.79 20.48 13.05
C LEU A 412 -2.75 20.77 14.20
N ASP A 413 -2.43 21.74 15.03
CA ASP A 413 -3.25 22.16 16.16
C ASP A 413 -3.03 23.66 16.40
N ASP A 414 -4.10 24.43 16.53
CA ASP A 414 -4.04 25.88 16.78
C ASP A 414 -3.36 26.23 18.12
N SER A 415 -3.19 25.26 19.02
CA SER A 415 -2.43 25.45 20.27
C SER A 415 -0.90 25.40 20.06
N ILE A 416 -0.42 24.96 18.91
CA ILE A 416 0.99 24.95 18.54
C ILE A 416 1.33 26.33 17.95
N ASN A 417 2.45 26.92 18.37
CA ASN A 417 2.92 28.17 17.82
C ASN A 417 4.05 27.92 16.82
N GLY A 418 3.77 28.18 15.54
CA GLY A 418 4.71 27.96 14.44
C GLY A 418 4.90 26.48 14.09
N THR A 419 6.10 26.12 13.63
CA THR A 419 6.43 24.75 13.22
C THR A 419 7.45 24.11 14.18
N ILE A 420 7.10 22.95 14.73
CA ILE A 420 8.01 22.09 15.48
C ILE A 420 8.45 20.95 14.56
N THR A 421 9.74 20.90 14.21
CA THR A 421 10.27 19.84 13.36
C THR A 421 10.85 18.70 14.21
N ILE A 422 10.44 17.47 13.92
CA ILE A 422 10.95 16.24 14.53
C ILE A 422 11.57 15.37 13.44
N ASP A 423 12.91 15.28 13.45
CA ASP A 423 13.68 14.50 12.47
C ASP A 423 14.10 13.12 13.03
N LYS A 424 13.39 12.63 14.02
CA LYS A 424 13.59 11.26 14.52
C LYS A 424 13.19 10.25 13.45
N LYS A 425 14.03 9.23 13.28
CA LYS A 425 13.71 8.09 12.39
C LYS A 425 12.45 7.38 12.91
N GLY A 426 11.43 7.33 12.09
CA GLY A 426 10.17 6.66 12.35
C GLY A 426 9.68 5.85 11.14
N THR A 427 8.61 5.12 11.35
CA THR A 427 7.92 4.35 10.31
C THR A 427 6.43 4.71 10.25
N SER A 428 5.76 4.27 9.20
CA SER A 428 4.30 4.42 9.09
C SER A 428 3.53 3.76 10.25
N PHE A 429 4.12 2.78 10.95
CA PHE A 429 3.51 2.16 12.14
C PHE A 429 3.47 3.08 13.36
N ASP A 430 4.33 4.09 13.40
CA ASP A 430 4.44 4.99 14.55
C ASP A 430 3.42 6.14 14.52
N SER A 431 2.84 6.44 13.34
CA SER A 431 2.06 7.66 13.15
C SER A 431 0.79 7.71 14.01
N PHE A 432 -0.08 6.71 13.94
CA PHE A 432 -1.31 6.74 14.77
C PHE A 432 -1.00 6.60 16.27
N THR A 433 0.01 5.81 16.63
CA THR A 433 0.49 5.71 18.03
C THR A 433 0.99 7.07 18.53
N THR A 434 1.67 7.84 17.68
CA THR A 434 2.10 9.22 18.01
C THR A 434 0.90 10.16 18.21
N VAL A 435 -0.16 10.03 17.39
CA VAL A 435 -1.40 10.81 17.58
C VAL A 435 -2.05 10.47 18.92
N LEU A 436 -2.18 9.19 19.28
CA LEU A 436 -2.69 8.77 20.58
C LEU A 436 -1.82 9.27 21.73
N GLY A 437 -0.51 9.28 21.53
CA GLY A 437 0.46 9.82 22.47
C GLY A 437 0.35 11.34 22.63
N TYR A 438 0.08 12.08 21.54
CA TYR A 438 -0.21 13.52 21.58
C TYR A 438 -1.45 13.82 22.43
N LEU A 439 -2.49 13.01 22.30
CA LEU A 439 -3.69 13.11 23.14
C LEU A 439 -3.48 12.60 24.58
N GLY A 440 -2.34 12.00 24.89
CA GLY A 440 -1.99 11.45 26.20
C GLY A 440 -2.68 10.12 26.52
N ILE A 441 -3.14 9.38 25.51
CA ILE A 441 -3.87 8.11 25.65
C ILE A 441 -2.91 6.94 25.86
N LEU A 442 -1.88 6.80 25.01
CA LEU A 442 -0.82 5.78 25.14
C LEU A 442 0.43 6.18 24.38
N ASP A 443 1.55 5.49 24.67
CA ASP A 443 2.84 5.77 24.02
C ASP A 443 3.36 4.60 23.15
N GLU A 444 2.76 3.40 23.27
CA GLU A 444 3.18 2.20 22.57
C GLU A 444 1.96 1.34 22.20
N MET A 445 1.95 0.80 20.97
CA MET A 445 0.90 -0.10 20.48
C MET A 445 1.47 -0.99 19.38
N ASN A 446 1.47 -2.30 19.59
CA ASN A 446 2.07 -3.28 18.67
C ASN A 446 3.54 -2.91 18.35
N PHE A 447 3.89 -2.61 17.10
CA PHE A 447 5.23 -2.09 16.76
C PHE A 447 5.29 -0.55 16.81
N GLY A 448 4.18 0.14 16.86
CA GLY A 448 4.12 1.61 16.87
C GLY A 448 4.61 2.22 18.18
N ARG A 449 5.28 3.36 18.08
CA ARG A 449 5.85 4.14 19.20
C ARG A 449 5.45 5.61 19.06
N ASN A 450 5.27 6.28 20.19
CA ASN A 450 5.05 7.71 20.21
C ASN A 450 6.37 8.48 19.97
N LEU A 451 6.56 8.98 18.76
CA LEU A 451 7.78 9.69 18.35
C LEU A 451 8.00 11.02 19.06
N LEU A 452 7.01 11.54 19.78
CA LEU A 452 7.19 12.73 20.63
C LEU A 452 8.05 12.44 21.88
N LYS A 453 8.10 11.16 22.30
CA LYS A 453 8.77 10.76 23.54
C LYS A 453 9.93 9.80 23.31
N VAL A 454 9.74 8.82 22.43
CA VAL A 454 10.70 7.74 22.20
C VAL A 454 11.10 7.69 20.74
N ASP A 455 12.24 7.08 20.46
CA ASP A 455 12.63 6.76 19.10
C ASP A 455 11.84 5.55 18.61
N SER A 456 11.64 5.46 17.29
CA SER A 456 11.10 4.26 16.67
C SER A 456 11.97 3.04 16.99
N MET A 457 11.40 1.85 16.76
CA MET A 457 12.15 0.61 17.02
C MET A 457 13.54 0.62 16.36
N PRO A 458 14.63 0.38 17.13
CA PRO A 458 16.03 0.58 16.70
C PRO A 458 16.58 -0.60 15.89
N PHE A 459 15.97 -1.00 14.75
CA PHE A 459 16.47 -2.16 14.01
C PHE A 459 16.90 -1.84 12.60
N GLU A 460 18.04 -2.43 12.21
CA GLU A 460 18.51 -2.43 10.84
C GLU A 460 17.72 -3.39 9.92
N ASN A 461 17.01 -4.42 10.48
CA ASN A 461 16.27 -5.45 9.76
C ASN A 461 14.82 -5.61 10.24
N ASN A 462 14.10 -4.52 10.46
CA ASN A 462 12.71 -4.56 10.94
C ASN A 462 11.76 -5.27 9.98
N ASP A 463 12.01 -5.22 8.67
CA ASP A 463 11.12 -5.77 7.64
C ASP A 463 10.86 -7.27 7.84
N GLU A 464 11.89 -8.06 8.18
CA GLU A 464 11.73 -9.49 8.44
C GLU A 464 10.85 -9.76 9.67
N ILE A 465 10.99 -8.94 10.73
CA ILE A 465 10.20 -9.06 11.95
C ILE A 465 8.74 -8.71 11.67
N TYR A 466 8.50 -7.61 10.95
CA TYR A 466 7.16 -7.17 10.58
C TYR A 466 6.44 -8.18 9.68
N GLN A 467 7.13 -8.74 8.68
CA GLN A 467 6.57 -9.78 7.81
C GLN A 467 6.24 -11.06 8.58
N LYS A 468 7.08 -11.49 9.53
CA LYS A 468 6.78 -12.67 10.36
C LYS A 468 5.59 -12.42 11.28
N ALA A 469 5.48 -11.25 11.88
CA ALA A 469 4.34 -10.89 12.71
C ALA A 469 3.03 -10.87 11.92
N SER A 470 3.04 -10.30 10.70
CA SER A 470 1.85 -10.25 9.85
C SER A 470 1.33 -11.64 9.44
N ARG A 471 2.24 -12.64 9.33
CA ARG A 471 1.87 -14.03 8.98
C ARG A 471 1.25 -14.80 10.14
N ILE A 472 1.40 -14.32 11.36
CA ILE A 472 0.81 -14.93 12.57
C ILE A 472 -0.18 -14.01 13.27
N LEU A 473 -0.75 -13.06 12.57
CA LEU A 473 -1.60 -12.02 13.17
C LEU A 473 -2.74 -12.60 14.01
N THR A 474 -3.39 -13.65 13.52
CA THR A 474 -4.48 -14.37 14.23
C THR A 474 -4.01 -15.18 15.43
N GLU A 475 -2.72 -15.44 15.54
CA GLU A 475 -2.09 -16.25 16.59
C GLU A 475 -1.43 -15.37 17.68
N ILE A 476 -1.43 -14.04 17.50
CA ILE A 476 -0.86 -13.13 18.50
C ILE A 476 -1.80 -13.10 19.71
N SER A 477 -1.21 -13.20 20.89
CA SER A 477 -1.88 -13.10 22.17
C SER A 477 -1.17 -12.07 23.05
N TYR A 478 -1.88 -11.06 23.48
CA TYR A 478 -1.36 -10.05 24.41
C TYR A 478 -1.01 -10.64 25.77
N ASP A 479 -1.81 -11.57 26.28
CA ASP A 479 -1.51 -12.27 27.54
C ASP A 479 -0.18 -13.03 27.47
N GLU A 480 0.11 -13.69 26.34
CA GLU A 480 1.40 -14.36 26.15
C GLU A 480 2.57 -13.39 26.07
N ILE A 481 2.35 -12.18 25.52
CA ILE A 481 3.38 -11.14 25.42
C ILE A 481 3.71 -10.60 26.83
N GLU A 482 2.70 -10.28 27.64
CA GLU A 482 2.85 -9.79 29.01
C GLU A 482 3.53 -10.80 29.93
N ASN A 483 3.13 -12.08 29.85
CA ASN A 483 3.72 -13.14 30.67
C ASN A 483 5.18 -13.39 30.34
N LYS A 484 5.64 -13.13 29.09
CA LYS A 484 7.07 -13.27 28.72
C LYS A 484 7.94 -12.11 29.18
N ILE A 485 7.36 -10.93 29.42
CA ILE A 485 8.08 -9.75 29.93
C ILE A 485 8.27 -9.86 31.45
N SER A 486 7.43 -10.66 32.12
CA SER A 486 7.43 -10.86 33.58
C SER A 486 8.45 -11.92 34.06
N HIS A 487 9.10 -12.62 33.15
CA HIS A 487 10.14 -13.64 33.37
C HIS A 487 11.43 -13.29 32.62
#